data_7204a872d81b8da6068f6c3617eee6ea
#
_entry.id   7204a872d81b8da6068f6c3617eee6ea
#
_cell.length_a   1.000
_cell.length_b   1.000
_cell.length_c   1.000
_cell.angle_alpha   90.00
_cell.angle_beta   90.00
_cell.angle_gamma   90.00
#
_symmetry.space_group_name_H-M   'P 1'
#
loop_
_entity.id
_entity.type
_entity.pdbx_description
1 polymer ?
#
loop_
_entity_poly.entity_id
_entity_poly.type
_entity_poly.pdbx_seq_one_letter_code
_entity_poly.pdbx_strand_id
1 'polypeptide(L)'
;MLDMNGVFMLVRRVSGYYGGGMGGFMYGFFDPTMLIIIPAMILALLAQAKVSSTFNKYSSILSARGYTGADVARQLLLSAGITDVTVERIAGNLTDHYDPKNKVLRLSDSVFGSTSVAAVSVAAHETGHAIQHRESYFPLAFRTAIFPVVNIGSKLSMPLIILGLILGYFSFSNTILFAGIILFSLVVFFQIVTLPVEFNASSRALKLLGQYSYLSPDELKPAKKVLSAAALTYVAAAAVSIAQILRLILIFNRRNN
;
A
#
# COMPACT_ATOMS: atom_id res chain seq x y z
N MET A 1 -15.56 9.10 20.83
CA MET A 1 -14.32 8.35 21.11
C MET A 1 -14.73 7.06 21.78
N LEU A 2 -14.83 5.95 21.03
CA LEU A 2 -15.16 4.64 21.61
C LEU A 2 -13.92 4.16 22.35
N ASP A 3 -14.01 4.05 23.68
CA ASP A 3 -12.92 3.50 24.46
C ASP A 3 -12.80 1.98 24.21
N MET A 4 -11.61 1.45 24.34
CA MET A 4 -11.32 0.01 24.15
C MET A 4 -12.17 -0.88 25.06
N ASN A 5 -12.57 -0.38 26.24
CA ASN A 5 -13.40 -1.10 27.20
C ASN A 5 -14.86 -1.21 26.73
N GLY A 6 -15.37 -0.16 26.05
CA GLY A 6 -16.71 -0.19 25.44
C GLY A 6 -16.82 -1.23 24.31
N VAL A 7 -15.80 -1.31 23.46
CA VAL A 7 -15.70 -2.34 22.40
C VAL A 7 -15.59 -3.75 23.01
N PHE A 8 -14.80 -3.90 24.08
CA PHE A 8 -14.62 -5.19 24.77
C PHE A 8 -15.93 -5.66 25.45
N MET A 9 -16.69 -4.76 26.06
CA MET A 9 -18.00 -5.08 26.66
C MET A 9 -19.05 -5.45 25.60
N LEU A 10 -19.06 -4.77 24.46
CA LEU A 10 -19.98 -5.09 23.36
C LEU A 10 -19.71 -6.48 22.79
N VAL A 11 -18.44 -6.81 22.58
CA VAL A 11 -17.99 -8.12 22.10
C VAL A 11 -18.34 -9.24 23.09
N ARG A 12 -18.19 -9.00 24.40
CA ARG A 12 -18.50 -9.98 25.46
C ARG A 12 -20.00 -10.26 25.57
N ARG A 13 -20.86 -9.26 25.36
CA ARG A 13 -22.33 -9.38 25.48
C ARG A 13 -22.96 -10.19 24.34
N VAL A 14 -22.39 -10.10 23.12
CA VAL A 14 -22.85 -10.83 21.93
C VAL A 14 -22.38 -12.30 21.95
N SER A 15 -21.26 -12.60 22.62
CA SER A 15 -20.63 -13.94 22.65
C SER A 15 -21.36 -14.96 23.52
N GLY A 16 -22.23 -14.54 24.46
CA GLY A 16 -22.89 -15.42 25.41
C GLY A 16 -24.09 -16.24 24.88
N TYR A 17 -24.46 -16.09 23.59
CA TYR A 17 -25.77 -16.57 23.11
C TYR A 17 -25.74 -17.79 22.16
N TYR A 18 -24.59 -18.34 21.76
CA TYR A 18 -24.57 -19.35 20.71
C TYR A 18 -23.74 -20.60 21.02
N GLY A 19 -24.45 -21.69 21.27
CA GLY A 19 -23.96 -23.05 21.44
C GLY A 19 -23.63 -23.74 20.12
N GLY A 20 -22.82 -24.81 20.21
CA GLY A 20 -22.14 -25.48 19.11
C GLY A 20 -23.01 -26.10 18.02
N GLY A 21 -22.44 -26.19 16.86
CA GLY A 21 -22.97 -26.81 15.64
C GLY A 21 -22.35 -26.17 14.39
N MET A 22 -22.80 -26.53 13.21
CA MET A 22 -22.39 -25.96 11.90
C MET A 22 -22.45 -24.41 11.88
N GLY A 23 -23.17 -23.79 12.84
CA GLY A 23 -23.09 -22.36 13.15
C GLY A 23 -21.70 -21.88 13.56
N GLY A 24 -20.90 -22.67 14.25
CA GLY A 24 -19.56 -22.29 14.69
C GLY A 24 -18.57 -22.02 13.54
N PHE A 25 -18.72 -22.70 12.41
CA PHE A 25 -17.91 -22.49 11.21
C PHE A 25 -18.23 -21.14 10.53
N MET A 26 -19.49 -20.80 10.37
CA MET A 26 -19.91 -19.51 9.81
C MET A 26 -19.58 -18.34 10.77
N TYR A 27 -19.67 -18.56 12.08
CA TYR A 27 -19.33 -17.54 13.08
C TYR A 27 -17.82 -17.21 13.10
N GLY A 28 -16.94 -18.13 12.75
CA GLY A 28 -15.51 -17.85 12.61
C GLY A 28 -15.20 -16.81 11.52
N PHE A 29 -16.06 -16.69 10.51
CA PHE A 29 -15.93 -15.70 9.43
C PHE A 29 -16.69 -14.38 9.72
N PHE A 30 -17.80 -14.40 10.43
CA PHE A 30 -18.65 -13.24 10.77
C PHE A 30 -18.65 -12.94 12.28
N ASP A 31 -17.50 -13.04 12.91
CA ASP A 31 -17.28 -12.65 14.31
C ASP A 31 -17.47 -11.12 14.47
N PRO A 32 -18.02 -10.64 15.62
CA PRO A 32 -18.10 -9.22 15.96
C PRO A 32 -16.78 -8.44 15.82
N THR A 33 -15.62 -9.11 15.87
CA THR A 33 -14.33 -8.48 15.62
C THR A 33 -14.16 -7.99 14.18
N MET A 34 -15.02 -8.42 13.23
CA MET A 34 -15.09 -7.85 11.88
C MET A 34 -15.38 -6.36 11.88
N LEU A 35 -16.11 -5.85 12.89
CA LEU A 35 -16.38 -4.42 13.03
C LEU A 35 -15.09 -3.57 13.14
N ILE A 36 -13.97 -4.18 13.55
CA ILE A 36 -12.67 -3.50 13.62
C ILE A 36 -12.10 -3.23 12.21
N ILE A 37 -12.36 -4.13 11.26
CA ILE A 37 -11.80 -4.03 9.90
C ILE A 37 -12.66 -3.12 9.02
N ILE A 38 -13.97 -3.06 9.24
CA ILE A 38 -14.90 -2.32 8.38
C ILE A 38 -14.47 -0.86 8.14
N PRO A 39 -14.11 -0.05 9.16
CA PRO A 39 -13.67 1.32 8.94
C PRO A 39 -12.42 1.41 8.07
N ALA A 40 -11.45 0.49 8.26
CA ALA A 40 -10.23 0.45 7.47
C ALA A 40 -10.50 0.01 6.02
N MET A 41 -11.43 -0.93 5.80
CA MET A 41 -11.88 -1.32 4.45
C MET A 41 -12.57 -0.17 3.73
N ILE A 42 -13.45 0.57 4.42
CA ILE A 42 -14.09 1.76 3.85
C ILE A 42 -13.02 2.78 3.46
N LEU A 43 -12.04 3.04 4.32
CA LEU A 43 -10.91 3.91 4.01
C LEU A 43 -10.16 3.45 2.74
N ALA A 44 -9.90 2.14 2.61
CA ALA A 44 -9.22 1.59 1.44
C ALA A 44 -10.03 1.77 0.14
N LEU A 45 -11.35 1.56 0.19
CA LEU A 45 -12.24 1.80 -0.95
C LEU A 45 -12.28 3.29 -1.34
N LEU A 46 -12.37 4.18 -0.34
CA LEU A 46 -12.33 5.62 -0.56
C LEU A 46 -10.99 6.08 -1.12
N ALA A 47 -9.87 5.53 -0.63
CA ALA A 47 -8.54 5.83 -1.14
C ALA A 47 -8.41 5.40 -2.61
N GLN A 48 -8.87 4.20 -2.96
CA GLN A 48 -8.85 3.70 -4.34
C GLN A 48 -9.72 4.55 -5.27
N ALA A 49 -10.93 4.88 -4.86
CA ALA A 49 -11.81 5.79 -5.62
C ALA A 49 -11.18 7.17 -5.79
N LYS A 50 -10.49 7.68 -4.75
CA LYS A 50 -9.79 8.95 -4.78
C LYS A 50 -8.64 8.97 -5.78
N VAL A 51 -7.84 7.90 -5.86
CA VAL A 51 -6.76 7.79 -6.86
C VAL A 51 -7.35 7.85 -8.26
N SER A 52 -8.30 6.96 -8.58
CA SER A 52 -8.92 6.90 -9.91
C SER A 52 -9.58 8.23 -10.31
N SER A 53 -10.37 8.82 -9.43
CA SER A 53 -11.03 10.09 -9.72
C SER A 53 -10.05 11.26 -9.87
N THR A 54 -9.01 11.30 -9.04
CA THR A 54 -7.99 12.36 -9.09
C THR A 54 -7.13 12.21 -10.35
N PHE A 55 -6.67 10.98 -10.65
CA PHE A 55 -5.92 10.71 -11.87
C PHE A 55 -6.73 11.08 -13.11
N ASN A 56 -7.97 10.61 -13.25
CA ASN A 56 -8.84 10.90 -14.38
C ASN A 56 -9.08 12.42 -14.55
N LYS A 57 -9.32 13.13 -13.44
CA LYS A 57 -9.50 14.58 -13.45
C LYS A 57 -8.27 15.32 -14.00
N TYR A 58 -7.07 14.93 -13.57
CA TYR A 58 -5.84 15.65 -13.94
C TYR A 58 -5.16 15.06 -15.17
N SER A 59 -5.64 13.94 -15.70
CA SER A 59 -5.27 13.42 -17.02
C SER A 59 -5.85 14.24 -18.16
N SER A 60 -6.94 14.99 -17.93
CA SER A 60 -7.51 15.92 -18.92
C SER A 60 -6.85 17.30 -18.91
N ILE A 61 -5.96 17.59 -17.96
CA ILE A 61 -5.25 18.86 -17.87
C ILE A 61 -3.83 18.66 -18.42
N LEU A 62 -3.58 19.23 -19.60
CA LEU A 62 -2.27 19.20 -20.22
C LEU A 62 -1.30 20.13 -19.49
N SER A 63 -0.05 19.72 -19.34
CA SER A 63 1.00 20.59 -18.80
C SER A 63 1.38 21.66 -19.82
N ALA A 64 1.64 22.87 -19.37
CA ALA A 64 1.99 24.01 -20.24
C ALA A 64 3.29 23.77 -21.03
N ARG A 65 4.18 22.93 -20.53
CA ARG A 65 5.46 22.62 -21.19
C ARG A 65 5.35 21.52 -22.27
N GLY A 66 4.28 20.74 -22.29
CA GLY A 66 4.03 19.72 -23.32
C GLY A 66 4.98 18.51 -23.30
N TYR A 67 5.79 18.33 -22.27
CA TYR A 67 6.61 17.12 -22.12
C TYR A 67 5.73 15.92 -21.77
N THR A 68 6.02 14.77 -22.39
CA THR A 68 5.38 13.51 -22.04
C THR A 68 5.91 12.97 -20.70
N GLY A 69 5.17 12.04 -20.06
CA GLY A 69 5.69 11.36 -18.88
C GLY A 69 7.04 10.69 -19.12
N ALA A 70 7.22 10.07 -20.30
CA ALA A 70 8.49 9.44 -20.66
C ALA A 70 9.63 10.46 -20.84
N ASP A 71 9.35 11.64 -21.41
CA ASP A 71 10.36 12.69 -21.57
C ASP A 71 10.80 13.21 -20.19
N VAL A 72 9.84 13.50 -19.32
CA VAL A 72 10.13 13.96 -17.95
C VAL A 72 10.95 12.92 -17.20
N ALA A 73 10.56 11.65 -17.24
CA ALA A 73 11.32 10.58 -16.59
C ALA A 73 12.77 10.52 -17.07
N ARG A 74 13.00 10.51 -18.39
CA ARG A 74 14.36 10.48 -18.97
C ARG A 74 15.20 11.68 -18.56
N GLN A 75 14.60 12.87 -18.61
CA GLN A 75 15.33 14.09 -18.27
C GLN A 75 15.64 14.19 -16.78
N LEU A 76 14.72 13.76 -15.91
CA LEU A 76 14.97 13.70 -14.48
C LEU A 76 16.02 12.66 -14.10
N LEU A 77 16.04 11.49 -14.75
CA LEU A 77 17.11 10.50 -14.59
C LEU A 77 18.47 11.08 -14.99
N LEU A 78 18.56 11.71 -16.15
CA LEU A 78 19.79 12.35 -16.61
C LEU A 78 20.26 13.45 -15.67
N SER A 79 19.35 14.31 -15.19
CA SER A 79 19.67 15.39 -14.25
C SER A 79 20.16 14.87 -12.88
N ALA A 80 19.74 13.64 -12.51
CA ALA A 80 20.25 12.94 -11.33
C ALA A 80 21.52 12.12 -11.57
N GLY A 81 22.11 12.19 -12.78
CA GLY A 81 23.29 11.40 -13.16
C GLY A 81 23.04 9.91 -13.26
N ILE A 82 21.79 9.50 -13.53
CA ILE A 82 21.39 8.10 -13.72
C ILE A 82 21.30 7.82 -15.22
N THR A 83 22.29 7.12 -15.76
CA THR A 83 22.39 6.82 -17.20
C THR A 83 22.16 5.34 -17.53
N ASP A 84 22.05 4.51 -16.51
CA ASP A 84 21.93 3.06 -16.59
C ASP A 84 20.50 2.56 -16.33
N VAL A 85 19.52 3.46 -16.28
CA VAL A 85 18.08 3.15 -16.16
C VAL A 85 17.39 3.48 -17.47
N THR A 86 16.74 2.48 -18.08
CA THR A 86 15.92 2.67 -19.29
C THR A 86 14.48 3.01 -18.94
N VAL A 87 13.82 3.79 -19.82
CA VAL A 87 12.39 4.14 -19.66
C VAL A 87 11.60 3.40 -20.74
N GLU A 88 10.76 2.46 -20.31
CA GLU A 88 9.97 1.57 -21.16
C GLU A 88 8.48 1.78 -20.97
N ARG A 89 7.70 1.43 -22.00
CA ARG A 89 6.23 1.40 -21.95
C ARG A 89 5.76 0.03 -21.48
N ILE A 90 4.74 0.02 -20.58
CA ILE A 90 4.06 -1.21 -20.16
C ILE A 90 2.55 -1.06 -20.38
N ALA A 91 1.90 -2.16 -20.77
CA ALA A 91 0.45 -2.15 -20.98
C ALA A 91 -0.32 -1.90 -19.67
N GLY A 92 -1.47 -1.25 -19.80
CA GLY A 92 -2.40 -1.01 -18.69
C GLY A 92 -2.48 0.45 -18.23
N ASN A 93 -3.24 0.67 -17.14
CA ASN A 93 -3.42 1.97 -16.51
C ASN A 93 -2.90 1.91 -15.08
N LEU A 94 -2.08 2.89 -14.66
CA LEU A 94 -1.51 2.96 -13.31
C LEU A 94 -0.71 1.67 -12.94
N THR A 95 -0.06 1.07 -13.94
CA THR A 95 0.88 -0.05 -13.78
C THR A 95 2.32 0.42 -13.71
N ASP A 96 2.50 1.71 -13.57
CA ASP A 96 3.80 2.38 -13.51
C ASP A 96 4.62 1.85 -12.34
N HIS A 97 5.91 1.62 -12.57
CA HIS A 97 6.83 1.18 -11.51
C HIS A 97 8.29 1.30 -11.93
N TYR A 98 9.16 1.49 -10.94
CA TYR A 98 10.59 1.34 -11.09
C TYR A 98 11.03 -0.07 -10.65
N ASP A 99 11.76 -0.76 -11.52
CA ASP A 99 12.37 -2.07 -11.26
C ASP A 99 13.86 -1.90 -10.98
N PRO A 100 14.30 -1.92 -9.72
CA PRO A 100 15.70 -1.71 -9.36
C PRO A 100 16.60 -2.87 -9.78
N LYS A 101 16.07 -4.09 -9.93
CA LYS A 101 16.84 -5.27 -10.31
C LYS A 101 17.25 -5.22 -11.77
N ASN A 102 16.31 -4.85 -12.64
CA ASN A 102 16.54 -4.75 -14.08
C ASN A 102 16.95 -3.35 -14.50
N LYS A 103 16.97 -2.37 -13.60
CA LYS A 103 17.22 -0.95 -13.86
C LYS A 103 16.33 -0.38 -14.96
N VAL A 104 15.03 -0.62 -14.83
CA VAL A 104 14.01 -0.19 -15.78
C VAL A 104 12.92 0.59 -15.06
N LEU A 105 12.58 1.74 -15.63
CA LEU A 105 11.43 2.53 -15.23
C LEU A 105 10.32 2.28 -16.24
N ARG A 106 9.25 1.57 -15.83
CA ARG A 106 8.12 1.23 -16.71
C ARG A 106 6.97 2.17 -16.47
N LEU A 107 6.50 2.79 -17.54
CA LEU A 107 5.36 3.70 -17.52
C LEU A 107 4.20 3.09 -18.32
N SER A 108 3.00 3.15 -17.72
CA SER A 108 1.77 2.63 -18.30
C SER A 108 1.35 3.40 -19.56
N ASP A 109 0.44 2.81 -20.32
CA ASP A 109 -0.10 3.43 -21.55
C ASP A 109 -0.68 4.83 -21.31
N SER A 110 -1.30 5.03 -20.15
CA SER A 110 -1.89 6.31 -19.75
C SER A 110 -0.88 7.39 -19.33
N VAL A 111 0.39 6.99 -19.11
CA VAL A 111 1.45 7.88 -18.60
C VAL A 111 2.54 8.10 -19.62
N PHE A 112 3.01 7.06 -20.31
CA PHE A 112 4.20 7.09 -21.16
C PHE A 112 4.17 8.21 -22.20
N GLY A 113 3.11 8.30 -23.01
CA GLY A 113 2.97 9.27 -24.10
C GLY A 113 2.11 10.49 -23.75
N SER A 114 1.58 10.58 -22.54
CA SER A 114 0.69 11.66 -22.12
C SER A 114 1.46 12.86 -21.59
N THR A 115 1.03 14.06 -22.01
CA THR A 115 1.56 15.36 -21.54
C THR A 115 0.76 15.93 -20.38
N SER A 116 -0.17 15.17 -19.81
CA SER A 116 -1.03 15.66 -18.73
C SER A 116 -0.27 15.84 -17.41
N VAL A 117 -0.77 16.73 -16.56
CA VAL A 117 -0.21 16.97 -15.22
C VAL A 117 -0.18 15.65 -14.40
N ALA A 118 -1.21 14.80 -14.55
CA ALA A 118 -1.25 13.52 -13.88
C ALA A 118 -0.11 12.59 -14.34
N ALA A 119 0.08 12.44 -15.66
CA ALA A 119 1.12 11.59 -16.24
C ALA A 119 2.53 12.06 -15.87
N VAL A 120 2.79 13.35 -15.98
CA VAL A 120 4.08 13.97 -15.61
C VAL A 120 4.36 13.74 -14.11
N SER A 121 3.32 13.85 -13.25
CA SER A 121 3.47 13.61 -11.81
C SER A 121 3.81 12.16 -11.47
N VAL A 122 3.14 11.18 -12.10
CA VAL A 122 3.40 9.76 -11.90
C VAL A 122 4.79 9.39 -12.41
N ALA A 123 5.17 9.84 -13.60
CA ALA A 123 6.50 9.59 -14.15
C ALA A 123 7.63 10.14 -13.26
N ALA A 124 7.43 11.33 -12.70
CA ALA A 124 8.36 11.92 -11.75
C ALA A 124 8.43 11.14 -10.42
N HIS A 125 7.30 10.56 -9.97
CA HIS A 125 7.27 9.71 -8.77
C HIS A 125 8.11 8.44 -8.96
N GLU A 126 7.93 7.74 -10.07
CA GLU A 126 8.73 6.54 -10.39
C GLU A 126 10.22 6.88 -10.55
N THR A 127 10.53 8.05 -11.13
CA THR A 127 11.90 8.56 -11.14
C THR A 127 12.42 8.84 -9.73
N GLY A 128 11.55 9.31 -8.82
CA GLY A 128 11.86 9.46 -7.40
C GLY A 128 12.38 8.17 -6.76
N HIS A 129 11.79 7.01 -7.10
CA HIS A 129 12.29 5.71 -6.65
C HIS A 129 13.65 5.34 -7.25
N ALA A 130 13.89 5.65 -8.52
CA ALA A 130 15.21 5.45 -9.14
C ALA A 130 16.30 6.29 -8.45
N ILE A 131 15.98 7.53 -8.10
CA ILE A 131 16.88 8.43 -7.36
C ILE A 131 17.12 7.90 -5.93
N GLN A 132 16.08 7.46 -5.23
CA GLN A 132 16.22 6.81 -3.91
C GLN A 132 17.17 5.61 -3.98
N HIS A 133 17.04 4.78 -5.01
CA HIS A 133 17.91 3.62 -5.22
C HIS A 133 19.36 4.06 -5.47
N ARG A 134 19.59 5.05 -6.33
CA ARG A 134 20.91 5.62 -6.62
C ARG A 134 21.58 6.18 -5.37
N GLU A 135 20.83 6.89 -4.53
CA GLU A 135 21.34 7.50 -3.29
C GLU A 135 21.42 6.52 -2.11
N SER A 136 21.12 5.24 -2.33
CA SER A 136 21.07 4.22 -1.27
C SER A 136 20.18 4.66 -0.09
N TYR A 137 19.01 5.26 -0.39
CA TYR A 137 18.07 5.74 0.61
C TYR A 137 17.69 4.62 1.58
N PHE A 138 18.08 4.72 2.83
CA PHE A 138 18.00 3.65 3.83
C PHE A 138 16.62 2.97 3.91
N PRO A 139 15.47 3.69 3.99
CA PRO A 139 14.16 3.03 4.05
C PRO A 139 13.86 2.18 2.81
N LEU A 140 14.27 2.59 1.61
CA LEU A 140 14.10 1.78 0.38
C LEU A 140 15.01 0.55 0.40
N ALA A 141 16.27 0.72 0.78
CA ALA A 141 17.22 -0.40 0.88
C ALA A 141 16.74 -1.44 1.90
N PHE A 142 16.30 -0.98 3.05
CA PHE A 142 15.74 -1.84 4.12
C PHE A 142 14.47 -2.56 3.66
N ARG A 143 13.50 -1.84 3.05
CA ARG A 143 12.29 -2.44 2.45
C ARG A 143 12.65 -3.54 1.46
N THR A 144 13.61 -3.29 0.59
CA THR A 144 14.06 -4.26 -0.42
C THR A 144 14.70 -5.48 0.21
N ALA A 145 15.53 -5.30 1.24
CA ALA A 145 16.20 -6.38 1.95
C ALA A 145 15.23 -7.32 2.68
N ILE A 146 14.18 -6.78 3.32
CA ILE A 146 13.20 -7.59 4.05
C ILE A 146 12.13 -8.23 3.14
N PHE A 147 11.97 -7.72 1.90
CA PHE A 147 10.91 -8.16 0.98
C PHE A 147 10.85 -9.68 0.76
N PRO A 148 11.97 -10.42 0.53
CA PRO A 148 11.91 -11.87 0.33
C PRO A 148 11.29 -12.61 1.52
N VAL A 149 11.67 -12.24 2.74
CA VAL A 149 11.14 -12.85 3.98
C VAL A 149 9.65 -12.53 4.14
N VAL A 150 9.27 -11.25 3.93
CA VAL A 150 7.88 -10.82 3.99
C VAL A 150 7.03 -11.50 2.93
N ASN A 151 7.54 -11.68 1.72
CA ASN A 151 6.82 -12.36 0.63
C ASN A 151 6.50 -13.82 0.97
N ILE A 152 7.44 -14.56 1.58
CA ILE A 152 7.19 -15.91 2.07
C ILE A 152 6.17 -15.87 3.21
N GLY A 153 6.39 -14.99 4.19
CA GLY A 153 5.50 -14.83 5.34
C GLY A 153 4.07 -14.48 4.93
N SER A 154 3.88 -13.59 3.95
CA SER A 154 2.56 -13.20 3.47
C SER A 154 1.80 -14.35 2.80
N LYS A 155 2.51 -15.19 2.04
CA LYS A 155 1.90 -16.37 1.38
C LYS A 155 1.48 -17.44 2.38
N LEU A 156 2.23 -17.62 3.47
CA LEU A 156 1.97 -18.64 4.47
C LEU A 156 1.04 -18.17 5.59
N SER A 157 1.00 -16.88 5.90
CA SER A 157 0.24 -16.36 7.04
C SER A 157 -1.24 -16.70 6.98
N MET A 158 -1.92 -16.39 5.86
CA MET A 158 -3.36 -16.63 5.73
C MET A 158 -3.73 -18.11 5.72
N PRO A 159 -3.05 -19.01 4.98
CA PRO A 159 -3.26 -20.45 5.11
C PRO A 159 -3.12 -20.97 6.54
N LEU A 160 -2.09 -20.56 7.28
CA LEU A 160 -1.89 -20.97 8.67
C LEU A 160 -2.98 -20.42 9.60
N ILE A 161 -3.38 -19.16 9.42
CA ILE A 161 -4.48 -18.56 10.20
C ILE A 161 -5.77 -19.35 9.98
N ILE A 162 -6.13 -19.60 8.72
CA ILE A 162 -7.34 -20.35 8.36
C ILE A 162 -7.28 -21.76 8.92
N LEU A 163 -6.14 -22.46 8.75
CA LEU A 163 -5.95 -23.80 9.27
C LEU A 163 -6.06 -23.83 10.81
N GLY A 164 -5.42 -22.90 11.51
CA GLY A 164 -5.52 -22.78 12.95
C GLY A 164 -6.95 -22.48 13.44
N LEU A 165 -7.75 -21.73 12.67
CA LEU A 165 -9.16 -21.48 12.99
C LEU A 165 -10.02 -22.73 12.76
N ILE A 166 -9.84 -23.46 11.66
CA ILE A 166 -10.61 -24.66 11.32
C ILE A 166 -10.31 -25.81 12.30
N LEU A 167 -9.04 -25.99 12.64
CA LEU A 167 -8.57 -27.06 13.54
C LEU A 167 -8.86 -26.77 15.02
N GLY A 168 -9.76 -25.86 15.32
CA GLY A 168 -10.02 -25.35 16.68
C GLY A 168 -10.21 -26.34 17.80
N TYR A 169 -10.60 -27.59 17.48
CA TYR A 169 -10.78 -28.69 18.44
C TYR A 169 -9.46 -29.44 18.79
N PHE A 170 -8.38 -29.20 18.07
CA PHE A 170 -7.10 -29.85 18.32
C PHE A 170 -6.18 -28.99 19.19
N SER A 171 -5.45 -29.58 20.10
CA SER A 171 -4.56 -28.89 21.03
C SER A 171 -3.47 -28.04 20.35
N PHE A 172 -3.02 -28.45 19.16
CA PHE A 172 -2.01 -27.73 18.37
C PHE A 172 -2.57 -26.59 17.53
N SER A 173 -3.88 -26.42 17.46
CA SER A 173 -4.52 -25.39 16.60
C SER A 173 -4.13 -23.94 16.98
N ASN A 174 -3.98 -23.69 18.28
CA ASN A 174 -3.54 -22.38 18.77
C ASN A 174 -2.08 -22.07 18.39
N THR A 175 -1.21 -23.08 18.35
CA THR A 175 0.19 -22.92 17.89
C THR A 175 0.24 -22.56 16.42
N ILE A 176 -0.57 -23.20 15.57
CA ILE A 176 -0.67 -22.89 14.13
C ILE A 176 -1.21 -21.48 13.92
N LEU A 177 -2.29 -21.11 14.63
CA LEU A 177 -2.87 -19.77 14.56
C LEU A 177 -1.85 -18.71 14.98
N PHE A 178 -1.13 -18.93 16.07
CA PHE A 178 -0.10 -18.03 16.56
C PHE A 178 1.04 -17.87 15.54
N ALA A 179 1.52 -18.95 14.94
CA ALA A 179 2.52 -18.90 13.86
C ALA A 179 2.03 -18.07 12.68
N GLY A 180 0.77 -18.23 12.28
CA GLY A 180 0.14 -17.40 11.23
C GLY A 180 0.09 -15.91 11.59
N ILE A 181 -0.22 -15.57 12.84
CA ILE A 181 -0.23 -14.19 13.35
C ILE A 181 1.18 -13.59 13.33
N ILE A 182 2.20 -14.33 13.75
CA ILE A 182 3.61 -13.88 13.69
C ILE A 182 4.01 -13.58 12.25
N LEU A 183 3.71 -14.46 11.30
CA LEU A 183 4.00 -14.21 9.88
C LEU A 183 3.22 -13.01 9.32
N PHE A 184 1.97 -12.83 9.74
CA PHE A 184 1.18 -11.67 9.34
C PHE A 184 1.71 -10.35 9.93
N SER A 185 2.31 -10.40 11.12
CA SER A 185 2.95 -9.21 11.72
C SER A 185 4.09 -8.66 10.86
N LEU A 186 4.81 -9.52 10.12
CA LEU A 186 5.83 -9.09 9.16
C LEU A 186 5.21 -8.30 8.00
N VAL A 187 3.99 -8.67 7.57
CA VAL A 187 3.26 -7.93 6.53
C VAL A 187 2.89 -6.53 7.04
N VAL A 188 2.37 -6.43 8.27
CA VAL A 188 2.04 -5.13 8.89
C VAL A 188 3.29 -4.26 8.99
N PHE A 189 4.39 -4.82 9.46
CA PHE A 189 5.66 -4.12 9.55
C PHE A 189 6.14 -3.61 8.19
N PHE A 190 6.05 -4.44 7.15
CA PHE A 190 6.41 -4.06 5.78
C PHE A 190 5.56 -2.90 5.26
N GLN A 191 4.25 -2.89 5.51
CA GLN A 191 3.39 -1.78 5.13
C GLN A 191 3.82 -0.46 5.79
N ILE A 192 4.17 -0.51 7.08
CA ILE A 192 4.65 0.67 7.82
C ILE A 192 5.99 1.17 7.25
N VAL A 193 6.93 0.27 6.98
CA VAL A 193 8.25 0.61 6.39
C VAL A 193 8.11 1.18 4.97
N THR A 194 7.07 0.79 4.24
CA THR A 194 6.81 1.30 2.90
C THR A 194 6.37 2.78 2.89
N LEU A 195 5.66 3.25 3.92
CA LEU A 195 5.14 4.63 3.96
C LEU A 195 6.22 5.72 3.78
N PRO A 196 7.33 5.73 4.53
CA PRO A 196 8.38 6.74 4.34
C PRO A 196 9.02 6.70 2.95
N VAL A 197 9.08 5.53 2.32
CA VAL A 197 9.59 5.37 0.94
C VAL A 197 8.69 6.12 -0.04
N GLU A 198 7.39 5.89 0.02
CA GLU A 198 6.40 6.47 -0.88
C GLU A 198 6.22 7.98 -0.68
N PHE A 199 6.19 8.44 0.58
CA PHE A 199 6.14 9.87 0.88
C PHE A 199 7.39 10.61 0.40
N ASN A 200 8.56 10.00 0.57
CA ASN A 200 9.81 10.60 0.12
C ASN A 200 9.90 10.64 -1.41
N ALA A 201 9.50 9.57 -2.14
CA ALA A 201 9.44 9.56 -3.60
C ALA A 201 8.51 10.66 -4.13
N SER A 202 7.30 10.80 -3.57
CA SER A 202 6.34 11.86 -3.92
C SER A 202 6.88 13.26 -3.64
N SER A 203 7.57 13.46 -2.50
CA SER A 203 8.18 14.75 -2.16
C SER A 203 9.29 15.12 -3.13
N ARG A 204 10.15 14.16 -3.49
CA ARG A 204 11.21 14.34 -4.50
C ARG A 204 10.60 14.69 -5.86
N ALA A 205 9.57 13.99 -6.29
CA ALA A 205 8.86 14.26 -7.53
C ALA A 205 8.40 15.73 -7.61
N LEU A 206 7.67 16.19 -6.60
CA LEU A 206 7.17 17.58 -6.56
C LEU A 206 8.31 18.62 -6.58
N LYS A 207 9.37 18.37 -5.81
CA LYS A 207 10.54 19.24 -5.79
C LYS A 207 11.21 19.33 -7.15
N LEU A 208 11.44 18.19 -7.81
CA LEU A 208 12.11 18.14 -9.12
C LEU A 208 11.25 18.75 -10.22
N LEU A 209 9.94 18.49 -10.23
CA LEU A 209 9.01 19.09 -11.20
C LEU A 209 8.99 20.60 -11.12
N GLY A 210 9.07 21.17 -9.92
CA GLY A 210 9.16 22.62 -9.71
C GLY A 210 10.56 23.17 -10.02
N GLN A 211 11.62 22.51 -9.52
CA GLN A 211 13.02 22.95 -9.69
C GLN A 211 13.43 23.05 -11.15
N TYR A 212 13.05 22.07 -11.97
CA TYR A 212 13.34 22.05 -13.41
C TYR A 212 12.22 22.67 -14.25
N SER A 213 11.22 23.26 -13.60
CA SER A 213 10.09 23.93 -14.25
C SER A 213 9.33 23.06 -15.26
N TYR A 214 9.26 21.72 -15.03
CA TYR A 214 8.39 20.86 -15.84
C TYR A 214 6.91 21.15 -15.62
N LEU A 215 6.57 21.60 -14.41
CA LEU A 215 5.25 22.10 -14.06
C LEU A 215 5.36 23.52 -13.50
N SER A 216 4.43 24.37 -13.86
CA SER A 216 4.29 25.72 -13.30
C SER A 216 3.84 25.66 -11.82
N PRO A 217 3.98 26.74 -11.03
CA PRO A 217 3.52 26.79 -9.65
C PRO A 217 2.02 26.43 -9.49
N ASP A 218 1.18 26.76 -10.49
CA ASP A 218 -0.24 26.42 -10.45
C ASP A 218 -0.49 24.94 -10.80
N GLU A 219 0.33 24.34 -11.64
CA GLU A 219 0.27 22.91 -11.98
C GLU A 219 0.84 22.00 -10.86
N LEU A 220 1.74 22.52 -10.01
CA LEU A 220 2.25 21.78 -8.86
C LEU A 220 1.16 21.47 -7.82
N LYS A 221 0.11 22.32 -7.70
CA LYS A 221 -1.02 22.04 -6.81
C LYS A 221 -1.83 20.81 -7.25
N PRO A 222 -2.24 20.67 -8.52
CA PRO A 222 -2.79 19.42 -9.07
C PRO A 222 -1.86 18.22 -8.91
N ALA A 223 -0.58 18.38 -9.26
CA ALA A 223 0.42 17.31 -9.11
C ALA A 223 0.48 16.78 -7.67
N LYS A 224 0.52 17.67 -6.68
CA LYS A 224 0.45 17.30 -5.26
C LYS A 224 -0.81 16.51 -4.92
N LYS A 225 -1.98 16.87 -5.52
CA LYS A 225 -3.23 16.13 -5.28
C LYS A 225 -3.17 14.73 -5.86
N VAL A 226 -2.58 14.53 -7.05
CA VAL A 226 -2.38 13.22 -7.66
C VAL A 226 -1.50 12.35 -6.77
N LEU A 227 -0.32 12.84 -6.39
CA LEU A 227 0.64 12.09 -5.57
C LEU A 227 0.12 11.84 -4.14
N SER A 228 -0.61 12.80 -3.55
CA SER A 228 -1.22 12.59 -2.23
C SER A 228 -2.35 11.57 -2.26
N ALA A 229 -3.11 11.50 -3.35
CA ALA A 229 -4.14 10.48 -3.52
C ALA A 229 -3.50 9.08 -3.62
N ALA A 230 -2.41 8.93 -4.38
CA ALA A 230 -1.65 7.69 -4.45
C ALA A 230 -1.08 7.29 -3.08
N ALA A 231 -0.45 8.22 -2.36
CA ALA A 231 0.09 7.98 -1.02
C ALA A 231 -0.98 7.53 0.00
N LEU A 232 -2.22 8.02 -0.13
CA LEU A 232 -3.34 7.60 0.73
C LEU A 232 -3.65 6.10 0.61
N THR A 233 -3.39 5.46 -0.52
CA THR A 233 -3.60 4.01 -0.68
C THR A 233 -2.65 3.20 0.18
N TYR A 234 -1.42 3.64 0.35
CA TYR A 234 -0.44 2.99 1.25
C TYR A 234 -0.84 3.17 2.73
N VAL A 235 -1.33 4.35 3.10
CA VAL A 235 -1.87 4.59 4.45
C VAL A 235 -3.08 3.68 4.72
N ALA A 236 -3.98 3.56 3.75
CA ALA A 236 -5.15 2.70 3.86
C ALA A 236 -4.76 1.21 3.95
N ALA A 237 -3.79 0.74 3.15
CA ALA A 237 -3.28 -0.63 3.22
C ALA A 237 -2.66 -0.93 4.59
N ALA A 238 -1.87 -0.01 5.15
CA ALA A 238 -1.32 -0.15 6.50
C ALA A 238 -2.44 -0.19 7.55
N ALA A 239 -3.45 0.68 7.44
CA ALA A 239 -4.60 0.69 8.35
C ALA A 239 -5.39 -0.62 8.33
N VAL A 240 -5.64 -1.19 7.13
CA VAL A 240 -6.31 -2.51 6.99
C VAL A 240 -5.46 -3.61 7.64
N SER A 241 -4.15 -3.61 7.40
CA SER A 241 -3.24 -4.62 7.97
C SER A 241 -3.18 -4.52 9.50
N ILE A 242 -3.15 -3.30 10.07
CA ILE A 242 -3.19 -3.06 11.52
C ILE A 242 -4.55 -3.51 12.10
N ALA A 243 -5.65 -3.16 11.47
CA ALA A 243 -6.98 -3.60 11.91
C ALA A 243 -7.11 -5.13 11.89
N GLN A 244 -6.56 -5.79 10.86
CA GLN A 244 -6.57 -7.24 10.74
C GLN A 244 -5.73 -7.91 11.83
N ILE A 245 -4.53 -7.42 12.14
CA ILE A 245 -3.70 -8.03 13.20
C ILE A 245 -4.34 -7.84 14.57
N LEU A 246 -4.94 -6.68 14.85
CA LEU A 246 -5.69 -6.46 16.10
C LEU A 246 -6.84 -7.44 16.24
N ARG A 247 -7.60 -7.67 15.15
CA ARG A 247 -8.66 -8.67 15.12
C ARG A 247 -8.13 -10.07 15.43
N LEU A 248 -7.05 -10.49 14.78
CA LEU A 248 -6.47 -11.81 14.97
C LEU A 248 -5.96 -12.03 16.41
N ILE A 249 -5.36 -11.01 17.02
CA ILE A 249 -4.93 -11.06 18.43
C ILE A 249 -6.14 -11.22 19.35
N LEU A 250 -7.24 -10.52 19.09
CA LEU A 250 -8.48 -10.66 19.88
C LEU A 250 -9.08 -12.06 19.77
N ILE A 251 -9.12 -12.62 18.55
CA ILE A 251 -9.59 -14.00 18.32
C ILE A 251 -8.70 -14.99 19.07
N PHE A 252 -7.38 -14.84 18.98
CA PHE A 252 -6.41 -15.70 19.66
C PHE A 252 -6.58 -15.66 21.19
N ASN A 253 -6.67 -14.47 21.78
CA ASN A 253 -6.84 -14.29 23.21
C ASN A 253 -8.16 -14.91 23.73
N ARG A 254 -9.25 -14.78 22.96
CA ARG A 254 -10.55 -15.38 23.32
C ARG A 254 -10.53 -16.92 23.34
N ARG A 255 -9.65 -17.53 22.57
CA ARG A 255 -9.51 -18.99 22.51
C ARG A 255 -8.65 -19.55 23.64
N ASN A 256 -7.80 -18.73 24.23
CA ASN A 256 -6.91 -19.12 25.32
C ASN A 256 -7.49 -18.85 26.73
N ASN A 257 -8.62 -18.10 26.80
CA ASN A 257 -9.40 -17.84 28.02
C ASN A 257 -10.70 -18.66 28.05
#